data_1d16fe4027050dfe8a5ac99d00b1f0d5
#
_entry.id   1d16fe4027050dfe8a5ac99d00b1f0d5
#
_cell.length_a   1.000
_cell.length_b   1.000
_cell.length_c   1.000
_cell.angle_alpha   90.00
_cell.angle_beta   90.00
_cell.angle_gamma   90.00
#
_symmetry.space_group_name_H-M   'P 1'
#
loop_
_entity.id
_entity.type
_entity.pdbx_description
1 polymer ?
#
loop_
_entity_poly.entity_id
_entity_poly.type
_entity_poly.pdbx_seq_one_letter_code
_entity_poly.pdbx_strand_id
1 'polypeptide(L)'
;MRRLFLFLALLFAAMPAAAQYAPFNPVADYVTPGQDEPGYRYWVGAAPYRPLYVRAFNDYLVNNGVGGVAPTWQLLRTASDWQKCGHQPFEVPPTFAWPNIVAALRFVGAFIEPVVGQVEPVSVYRNPALNVCAGGAKTSTHLTAGAIDMVPLRPITRDALMLALCRIQLDKGSWNNIGLGFYKGLRFHIDSKKAREWGTAGPRGGYGCPAVLTENGIPYRAPIQIAPPILVQPAATLDPLAPRR
;
A
#
# COMPACT_ATOMS: atom_id res chain seq x y z
N MET A 1 -82.04 15.42 7.23
CA MET A 1 -80.70 16.05 7.23
C MET A 1 -79.68 14.93 7.19
N ARG A 2 -79.13 14.62 5.99
CA ARG A 2 -78.13 13.58 5.78
C ARG A 2 -76.75 14.28 5.82
N ARG A 3 -75.90 13.98 6.80
CA ARG A 3 -74.54 14.46 6.88
C ARG A 3 -73.63 13.57 6.07
N LEU A 4 -73.08 14.11 4.97
CA LEU A 4 -72.11 13.46 4.09
C LEU A 4 -70.70 13.65 4.72
N PHE A 5 -70.05 12.57 5.19
CA PHE A 5 -68.65 12.58 5.62
C PHE A 5 -67.78 12.28 4.41
N LEU A 6 -67.07 13.32 3.96
CA LEU A 6 -65.98 13.14 2.98
C LEU A 6 -64.75 12.55 3.69
N PHE A 7 -64.37 11.34 3.40
CA PHE A 7 -63.06 10.79 3.78
C PHE A 7 -62.02 11.23 2.75
N LEU A 8 -61.11 12.10 3.18
CA LEU A 8 -59.95 12.50 2.41
C LEU A 8 -58.86 11.43 2.59
N ALA A 9 -58.69 10.53 1.62
CA ALA A 9 -57.62 9.55 1.63
C ALA A 9 -56.29 10.26 1.22
N LEU A 10 -55.41 10.47 2.19
CA LEU A 10 -54.04 10.93 1.96
C LEU A 10 -53.22 9.79 1.36
N LEU A 11 -52.98 9.85 0.07
CA LEU A 11 -52.02 8.97 -0.64
C LEU A 11 -50.61 9.42 -0.27
N PHE A 12 -49.99 8.76 0.71
CA PHE A 12 -48.57 8.83 0.91
C PHE A 12 -47.87 8.09 -0.24
N ALA A 13 -47.36 8.84 -1.22
CA ALA A 13 -46.42 8.29 -2.19
C ALA A 13 -45.14 7.90 -1.44
N ALA A 14 -44.91 6.60 -1.25
CA ALA A 14 -43.63 6.09 -0.75
C ALA A 14 -42.55 6.44 -1.77
N MET A 15 -41.72 7.42 -1.48
CA MET A 15 -40.51 7.67 -2.27
C MET A 15 -39.62 6.44 -2.18
N PRO A 16 -39.13 5.90 -3.33
CA PRO A 16 -38.18 4.82 -3.28
C PRO A 16 -36.97 5.28 -2.47
N ALA A 17 -36.59 4.52 -1.44
CA ALA A 17 -35.38 4.74 -0.71
C ALA A 17 -34.23 4.66 -1.74
N ALA A 18 -33.59 5.80 -2.04
CA ALA A 18 -32.37 5.79 -2.83
C ALA A 18 -31.40 4.83 -2.15
N ALA A 19 -31.04 3.77 -2.84
CA ALA A 19 -30.03 2.84 -2.35
C ALA A 19 -28.77 3.65 -2.05
N GLN A 20 -28.48 3.86 -0.77
CA GLN A 20 -27.25 4.51 -0.34
C GLN A 20 -26.13 3.55 -0.66
N TYR A 21 -25.46 3.75 -1.80
CA TYR A 21 -24.23 3.04 -2.09
C TYR A 21 -23.24 3.38 -0.98
N ALA A 22 -22.74 2.34 -0.32
CA ALA A 22 -21.66 2.54 0.63
C ALA A 22 -20.49 3.29 -0.05
N PRO A 23 -19.91 4.31 0.59
CA PRO A 23 -18.80 5.05 -0.01
C PRO A 23 -17.65 4.09 -0.33
N PHE A 24 -16.98 4.31 -1.46
CA PHE A 24 -15.80 3.54 -1.85
C PHE A 24 -14.72 3.70 -0.78
N ASN A 25 -14.39 2.64 -0.08
CA ASN A 25 -13.37 2.62 0.96
C ASN A 25 -12.61 1.29 0.96
N PRO A 26 -11.70 1.07 0.02
CA PRO A 26 -10.92 -0.16 -0.06
C PRO A 26 -9.92 -0.30 1.09
N VAL A 27 -9.61 0.78 1.81
CA VAL A 27 -8.72 0.76 2.98
C VAL A 27 -9.30 -0.11 4.10
N ALA A 28 -10.61 -0.05 4.31
CA ALA A 28 -11.31 -0.80 5.35
C ALA A 28 -11.15 -2.33 5.23
N ASP A 29 -10.87 -2.84 4.03
CA ASP A 29 -10.65 -4.27 3.81
C ASP A 29 -9.26 -4.76 4.29
N TYR A 30 -8.32 -3.84 4.54
CA TYR A 30 -6.91 -4.17 4.78
C TYR A 30 -6.31 -3.53 6.02
N VAL A 31 -6.87 -2.42 6.48
CA VAL A 31 -6.45 -1.73 7.71
C VAL A 31 -7.31 -2.23 8.86
N THR A 32 -6.70 -2.93 9.80
CA THR A 32 -7.40 -3.50 10.95
C THR A 32 -7.51 -2.47 12.08
N PRO A 33 -8.46 -2.66 13.03
CA PRO A 33 -8.58 -1.78 14.19
C PRO A 33 -7.24 -1.58 14.90
N GLY A 34 -6.90 -0.33 15.20
CA GLY A 34 -5.61 0.05 15.79
C GLY A 34 -4.53 0.41 14.78
N GLN A 35 -4.75 0.18 13.46
CA GLN A 35 -3.87 0.65 12.39
C GLN A 35 -4.38 1.93 11.70
N ASP A 36 -5.46 2.51 12.20
CA ASP A 36 -5.99 3.82 11.81
C ASP A 36 -5.22 4.98 12.48
N GLU A 37 -5.59 6.22 12.16
CA GLU A 37 -4.92 7.38 12.74
C GLU A 37 -5.07 7.48 14.25
N PRO A 38 -6.24 7.23 14.88
CA PRO A 38 -6.36 7.13 16.33
C PRO A 38 -5.44 6.07 16.95
N GLY A 39 -5.35 4.89 16.35
CA GLY A 39 -4.43 3.83 16.77
C GLY A 39 -2.97 4.24 16.68
N TYR A 40 -2.60 4.96 15.62
CA TYR A 40 -1.26 5.53 15.50
C TYR A 40 -0.95 6.55 16.60
N ARG A 41 -1.88 7.46 16.90
CA ARG A 41 -1.70 8.45 17.98
C ARG A 41 -1.52 7.78 19.33
N TYR A 42 -2.29 6.74 19.60
CA TYR A 42 -2.12 5.93 20.81
C TYR A 42 -0.74 5.23 20.82
N TRP A 43 -0.39 4.53 19.73
CA TRP A 43 0.87 3.81 19.64
C TRP A 43 2.09 4.72 19.79
N VAL A 44 2.11 5.87 19.12
CA VAL A 44 3.27 6.78 19.18
C VAL A 44 3.42 7.40 20.57
N GLY A 45 2.31 7.67 21.26
CA GLY A 45 2.30 8.22 22.62
C GLY A 45 2.63 7.19 23.72
N ALA A 46 2.50 5.89 23.43
CA ALA A 46 2.70 4.82 24.41
C ALA A 46 4.17 4.59 24.84
N ALA A 47 5.15 5.21 24.13
CA ALA A 47 6.54 5.14 24.52
C ALA A 47 7.30 6.43 24.15
N PRO A 48 8.07 7.03 25.09
CA PRO A 48 8.65 8.37 24.91
C PRO A 48 9.68 8.46 23.79
N TYR A 49 10.30 7.36 23.37
CA TYR A 49 11.26 7.32 22.28
C TYR A 49 10.61 7.30 20.89
N ARG A 50 9.36 6.80 20.75
CA ARG A 50 8.70 6.64 19.45
C ARG A 50 8.56 7.94 18.66
N PRO A 51 8.13 9.07 19.23
CA PRO A 51 8.07 10.33 18.50
C PRO A 51 9.39 10.75 17.87
N LEU A 52 10.52 10.48 18.55
CA LEU A 52 11.86 10.81 18.04
C LEU A 52 12.21 9.96 16.82
N TYR A 53 11.95 8.65 16.88
CA TYR A 53 12.21 7.74 15.74
C TYR A 53 11.32 8.05 14.54
N VAL A 54 10.04 8.32 14.79
CA VAL A 54 9.10 8.71 13.72
C VAL A 54 9.54 10.01 13.07
N ARG A 55 9.95 11.02 13.86
CA ARG A 55 10.48 12.28 13.31
C ARG A 55 11.74 12.04 12.46
N ALA A 56 12.70 11.29 12.97
CA ALA A 56 13.93 10.99 12.23
C ALA A 56 13.63 10.27 10.90
N PHE A 57 12.70 9.34 10.89
CA PHE A 57 12.25 8.66 9.67
C PHE A 57 11.54 9.63 8.70
N ASN A 58 10.63 10.46 9.20
CA ASN A 58 9.98 11.51 8.40
C ASN A 58 11.00 12.46 7.76
N ASP A 59 11.94 12.97 8.56
CA ASP A 59 12.98 13.90 8.08
C ASP A 59 13.85 13.23 7.01
N TYR A 60 14.14 11.94 7.18
CA TYR A 60 14.85 11.16 6.15
C TYR A 60 14.05 11.11 4.84
N LEU A 61 12.74 10.83 4.89
CA LEU A 61 11.87 10.78 3.71
C LEU A 61 11.79 12.15 3.00
N VAL A 62 11.62 13.22 3.79
CA VAL A 62 11.58 14.60 3.27
C VAL A 62 12.89 14.97 2.59
N ASN A 63 14.02 14.72 3.24
CA ASN A 63 15.37 15.01 2.71
C ASN A 63 15.70 14.21 1.44
N ASN A 64 15.02 13.06 1.23
CA ASN A 64 15.13 12.27 0.00
C ASN A 64 14.05 12.60 -1.05
N GLY A 65 13.23 13.65 -0.83
CA GLY A 65 12.24 14.13 -1.77
C GLY A 65 11.00 13.22 -1.94
N VAL A 66 10.70 12.38 -0.95
CA VAL A 66 9.56 11.44 -0.98
C VAL A 66 8.59 11.62 0.19
N GLY A 67 8.79 12.61 1.04
CA GLY A 67 7.94 12.84 2.23
C GLY A 67 6.50 13.25 1.93
N GLY A 68 6.18 13.62 0.67
CA GLY A 68 4.83 14.01 0.26
C GLY A 68 4.02 12.89 -0.43
N VAL A 69 4.61 11.71 -0.67
CA VAL A 69 3.94 10.62 -1.40
C VAL A 69 2.86 9.95 -0.53
N ALA A 70 3.11 9.80 0.75
CA ALA A 70 2.11 9.32 1.70
C ALA A 70 2.40 9.89 3.10
N PRO A 71 1.38 10.02 3.97
CA PRO A 71 1.59 10.37 5.36
C PRO A 71 2.53 9.39 6.05
N THR A 72 3.57 9.89 6.74
CA THR A 72 4.60 9.04 7.37
C THR A 72 3.99 7.96 8.27
N TRP A 73 2.93 8.27 9.01
CA TRP A 73 2.30 7.30 9.91
C TRP A 73 1.70 6.08 9.16
N GLN A 74 1.24 6.25 7.93
CA GLN A 74 0.76 5.14 7.11
C GLN A 74 1.91 4.24 6.66
N LEU A 75 3.10 4.83 6.43
CA LEU A 75 4.31 4.09 6.07
C LEU A 75 4.89 3.26 7.23
N LEU A 76 4.38 3.45 8.44
CA LEU A 76 4.75 2.65 9.62
C LEU A 76 3.83 1.44 9.85
N ARG A 77 2.73 1.30 9.10
CA ARG A 77 1.83 0.16 9.23
C ARG A 77 2.55 -1.16 8.97
N THR A 78 2.38 -2.08 9.89
CA THR A 78 2.89 -3.45 9.77
C THR A 78 1.91 -4.36 9.01
N ALA A 79 1.90 -5.68 9.21
CA ALA A 79 0.90 -6.54 8.58
C ALA A 79 -0.48 -6.37 9.23
N SER A 80 -1.56 -6.60 8.48
CA SER A 80 -2.92 -6.64 9.02
C SER A 80 -3.13 -7.75 10.08
N ASP A 81 -2.31 -8.80 10.04
CA ASP A 81 -2.31 -9.88 11.05
C ASP A 81 -1.60 -9.51 12.35
N TRP A 82 -1.15 -8.27 12.54
CA TRP A 82 -0.34 -7.85 13.69
C TRP A 82 -0.90 -8.28 15.04
N GLN A 83 -2.21 -8.11 15.24
CA GLN A 83 -2.88 -8.46 16.50
C GLN A 83 -2.90 -9.97 16.72
N LYS A 84 -3.28 -10.73 15.70
CA LYS A 84 -3.27 -12.20 15.72
C LYS A 84 -1.87 -12.74 16.00
N CYS A 85 -0.84 -12.05 15.52
CA CYS A 85 0.56 -12.41 15.70
C CYS A 85 1.17 -11.89 17.01
N GLY A 86 0.43 -11.15 17.85
CA GLY A 86 0.94 -10.57 19.08
C GLY A 86 2.00 -9.47 18.86
N HIS A 87 1.95 -8.77 17.72
CA HIS A 87 2.90 -7.72 17.37
C HIS A 87 2.29 -6.32 17.46
N GLN A 88 3.05 -5.30 17.06
CA GLN A 88 2.62 -3.90 17.07
C GLN A 88 1.93 -3.53 15.74
N PRO A 89 0.90 -2.64 15.76
CA PRO A 89 0.23 -2.16 14.56
C PRO A 89 1.14 -1.29 13.68
N PHE A 90 2.09 -0.62 14.30
CA PHE A 90 3.07 0.26 13.65
C PHE A 90 4.48 -0.07 14.13
N GLU A 91 5.45 0.12 13.24
CA GLU A 91 6.87 -0.06 13.56
C GLU A 91 7.71 0.86 12.67
N VAL A 92 8.66 1.59 13.28
CA VAL A 92 9.66 2.32 12.49
C VAL A 92 10.69 1.31 11.99
N PRO A 93 10.93 1.22 10.67
CA PRO A 93 11.96 0.33 10.15
C PRO A 93 13.33 0.65 10.76
N PRO A 94 14.23 -0.32 10.88
CA PRO A 94 15.61 -0.04 11.27
C PRO A 94 16.28 0.88 10.24
N THR A 95 17.19 1.75 10.69
CA THR A 95 17.77 2.83 9.87
C THR A 95 18.47 2.34 8.61
N PHE A 96 19.12 1.17 8.64
CA PHE A 96 19.76 0.56 7.47
C PHE A 96 18.77 0.20 6.35
N ALA A 97 17.48 0.07 6.67
CA ALA A 97 16.43 -0.29 5.71
C ALA A 97 15.79 0.93 5.04
N TRP A 98 15.98 2.14 5.56
CA TRP A 98 15.34 3.37 5.05
C TRP A 98 15.65 3.69 3.58
N PRO A 99 16.87 3.45 3.04
CA PRO A 99 17.12 3.68 1.62
C PRO A 99 16.20 2.87 0.68
N ASN A 100 15.76 1.68 1.10
CA ASN A 100 15.00 0.79 0.25
C ASN A 100 13.58 1.33 -0.04
N ILE A 101 12.92 1.96 0.94
CA ILE A 101 11.58 2.53 0.76
C ILE A 101 11.59 3.75 -0.15
N VAL A 102 12.67 4.52 -0.17
CA VAL A 102 12.79 5.74 -0.98
C VAL A 102 12.62 5.44 -2.47
N ALA A 103 13.26 4.37 -2.98
CA ALA A 103 13.15 3.98 -4.39
C ALA A 103 11.70 3.57 -4.74
N ALA A 104 11.03 2.80 -3.87
CA ALA A 104 9.64 2.42 -4.06
C ALA A 104 8.70 3.64 -4.04
N LEU A 105 8.86 4.56 -3.08
CA LEU A 105 8.05 5.78 -3.00
C LEU A 105 8.27 6.71 -4.19
N ARG A 106 9.50 6.87 -4.68
CA ARG A 106 9.76 7.63 -5.91
C ARG A 106 9.00 7.06 -7.10
N PHE A 107 8.98 5.76 -7.24
CA PHE A 107 8.24 5.10 -8.32
C PHE A 107 6.73 5.31 -8.18
N VAL A 108 6.19 5.20 -6.97
CA VAL A 108 4.78 5.45 -6.68
C VAL A 108 4.39 6.87 -7.05
N GLY A 109 5.09 7.89 -6.54
CA GLY A 109 4.78 9.29 -6.82
C GLY A 109 5.00 9.70 -8.27
N ALA A 110 6.03 9.16 -8.94
CA ALA A 110 6.35 9.55 -10.31
C ALA A 110 5.49 8.86 -11.37
N PHE A 111 5.06 7.61 -11.15
CA PHE A 111 4.45 6.80 -12.21
C PHE A 111 3.09 6.21 -11.84
N ILE A 112 2.84 5.90 -10.57
CA ILE A 112 1.59 5.25 -10.17
C ILE A 112 0.51 6.30 -9.88
N GLU A 113 0.74 7.23 -8.97
CA GLU A 113 -0.26 8.23 -8.59
C GLU A 113 -0.78 9.10 -9.75
N PRO A 114 0.05 9.52 -10.73
CA PRO A 114 -0.46 10.25 -11.88
C PRO A 114 -1.50 9.48 -12.72
N VAL A 115 -1.47 8.14 -12.65
CA VAL A 115 -2.36 7.28 -13.45
C VAL A 115 -3.53 6.76 -12.63
N VAL A 116 -3.27 6.21 -11.43
CA VAL A 116 -4.32 5.59 -10.61
C VAL A 116 -4.90 6.52 -9.53
N GLY A 117 -4.35 7.73 -9.38
CA GLY A 117 -4.67 8.66 -8.29
C GLY A 117 -3.93 8.30 -7.01
N GLN A 118 -4.21 9.05 -5.94
CA GLN A 118 -3.62 8.81 -4.63
C GLN A 118 -3.82 7.38 -4.18
N VAL A 119 -2.81 6.84 -3.52
CA VAL A 119 -2.81 5.49 -2.94
C VAL A 119 -2.54 5.55 -1.45
N GLU A 120 -3.07 4.60 -0.69
CA GLU A 120 -2.83 4.50 0.75
C GLU A 120 -2.01 3.25 1.08
N PRO A 121 -0.85 3.40 1.74
CA PRO A 121 -0.08 2.30 2.29
C PRO A 121 -0.87 1.53 3.37
N VAL A 122 -0.99 0.22 3.21
CA VAL A 122 -1.70 -0.66 4.16
C VAL A 122 -0.77 -1.64 4.88
N SER A 123 0.44 -1.88 4.34
CA SER A 123 1.50 -2.65 5.01
C SER A 123 2.85 -2.30 4.40
N VAL A 124 3.86 -2.04 5.24
CA VAL A 124 5.20 -1.68 4.79
C VAL A 124 6.25 -2.58 5.43
N TYR A 125 6.87 -2.17 6.54
CA TYR A 125 7.87 -2.99 7.22
C TYR A 125 7.21 -4.11 8.04
N ARG A 126 7.82 -5.29 7.96
CA ARG A 126 7.47 -6.44 8.82
C ARG A 126 8.76 -6.99 9.40
N ASN A 127 8.90 -6.92 10.72
CA ASN A 127 10.03 -7.60 11.36
C ASN A 127 9.96 -9.12 11.10
N PRO A 128 11.08 -9.86 11.26
CA PRO A 128 11.14 -11.27 10.89
C PRO A 128 10.07 -12.15 11.55
N ALA A 129 9.76 -11.92 12.82
CA ALA A 129 8.77 -12.71 13.56
C ALA A 129 7.35 -12.47 13.03
N LEU A 130 6.98 -11.20 12.83
CA LEU A 130 5.70 -10.84 12.23
C LEU A 130 5.58 -11.36 10.80
N ASN A 131 6.65 -11.26 9.99
CA ASN A 131 6.62 -11.76 8.62
C ASN A 131 6.34 -13.27 8.56
N VAL A 132 6.97 -14.05 9.42
CA VAL A 132 6.73 -15.51 9.51
C VAL A 132 5.29 -15.80 9.93
N CYS A 133 4.78 -15.15 10.99
CA CYS A 133 3.43 -15.36 11.48
C CYS A 133 2.35 -14.95 10.46
N ALA A 134 2.56 -13.85 9.75
CA ALA A 134 1.67 -13.36 8.70
C ALA A 134 1.78 -14.13 7.37
N GLY A 135 2.53 -15.24 7.32
CA GLY A 135 2.68 -16.07 6.12
C GLY A 135 3.52 -15.42 5.01
N GLY A 136 4.36 -14.46 5.34
CA GLY A 136 5.25 -13.79 4.39
C GLY A 136 6.39 -14.70 3.91
N ALA A 137 6.83 -14.49 2.65
CA ALA A 137 7.96 -15.24 2.09
C ALA A 137 9.24 -15.01 2.92
N LYS A 138 10.10 -16.02 3.03
CA LYS A 138 11.40 -15.93 3.74
C LYS A 138 12.30 -14.82 3.20
N THR A 139 12.18 -14.49 1.92
CA THR A 139 12.96 -13.43 1.23
C THR A 139 12.11 -12.21 0.90
N SER A 140 11.03 -11.99 1.68
CA SER A 140 10.12 -10.86 1.50
C SER A 140 10.85 -9.52 1.58
N THR A 141 10.55 -8.61 0.66
CA THR A 141 11.07 -7.23 0.66
C THR A 141 10.49 -6.37 1.78
N HIS A 142 9.40 -6.77 2.40
CA HIS A 142 8.89 -6.15 3.62
C HIS A 142 9.86 -6.27 4.80
N LEU A 143 10.70 -7.32 4.85
CA LEU A 143 11.73 -7.52 5.88
C LEU A 143 12.81 -6.42 5.90
N THR A 144 12.97 -5.75 4.79
CA THR A 144 13.97 -4.68 4.61
C THR A 144 13.34 -3.33 4.27
N ALA A 145 12.05 -3.14 4.58
CA ALA A 145 11.26 -1.96 4.24
C ALA A 145 11.33 -1.55 2.75
N GLY A 146 11.71 -2.48 1.87
CA GLY A 146 11.81 -2.21 0.43
C GLY A 146 10.49 -2.43 -0.32
N ALA A 147 9.40 -2.71 0.38
CA ALA A 147 8.09 -3.00 -0.20
C ALA A 147 6.98 -2.19 0.48
N ILE A 148 5.98 -1.85 -0.32
CA ILE A 148 4.77 -1.16 0.11
C ILE A 148 3.57 -1.89 -0.50
N ASP A 149 2.67 -2.41 0.34
CA ASP A 149 1.34 -2.84 -0.07
C ASP A 149 0.40 -1.64 0.02
N MET A 150 -0.37 -1.39 -1.03
CA MET A 150 -1.21 -0.19 -1.17
C MET A 150 -2.57 -0.51 -1.76
N VAL A 151 -3.50 0.44 -1.58
CA VAL A 151 -4.81 0.47 -2.24
C VAL A 151 -5.07 1.85 -2.85
N PRO A 152 -5.81 1.95 -3.98
CA PRO A 152 -6.20 3.24 -4.55
C PRO A 152 -7.27 3.91 -3.69
N LEU A 153 -7.22 5.25 -3.57
CA LEU A 153 -8.22 6.03 -2.81
C LEU A 153 -9.39 6.52 -3.67
N ARG A 154 -9.28 6.46 -4.99
CA ARG A 154 -10.41 6.79 -5.88
C ARG A 154 -11.09 5.51 -6.40
N PRO A 155 -12.38 5.57 -6.74
CA PRO A 155 -13.09 4.44 -7.35
C PRO A 155 -12.39 3.97 -8.63
N ILE A 156 -12.06 2.70 -8.67
CA ILE A 156 -11.45 2.02 -9.82
C ILE A 156 -11.84 0.54 -9.76
N THR A 157 -12.12 -0.07 -10.90
CA THR A 157 -12.32 -1.52 -10.95
C THR A 157 -10.98 -2.25 -10.86
N ARG A 158 -11.01 -3.51 -10.39
CA ARG A 158 -9.80 -4.33 -10.32
C ARG A 158 -9.12 -4.45 -11.69
N ASP A 159 -9.88 -4.68 -12.75
CA ASP A 159 -9.35 -4.86 -14.10
C ASP A 159 -8.68 -3.59 -14.62
N ALA A 160 -9.31 -2.43 -14.40
CA ALA A 160 -8.74 -1.14 -14.77
C ALA A 160 -7.45 -0.85 -13.98
N LEU A 161 -7.43 -1.16 -12.67
CA LEU A 161 -6.24 -1.03 -11.82
C LEU A 161 -5.11 -1.94 -12.32
N MET A 162 -5.39 -3.22 -12.55
CA MET A 162 -4.38 -4.17 -13.05
C MET A 162 -3.84 -3.75 -14.41
N LEU A 163 -4.70 -3.34 -15.34
CA LEU A 163 -4.27 -2.88 -16.66
C LEU A 163 -3.35 -1.63 -16.55
N ALA A 164 -3.73 -0.66 -15.73
CA ALA A 164 -2.93 0.55 -15.51
C ALA A 164 -1.55 0.21 -14.93
N LEU A 165 -1.52 -0.58 -13.86
CA LEU A 165 -0.26 -0.96 -13.21
C LEU A 165 0.63 -1.84 -14.12
N CYS A 166 0.03 -2.75 -14.89
CA CYS A 166 0.78 -3.58 -15.84
C CYS A 166 1.39 -2.77 -16.99
N ARG A 167 0.70 -1.73 -17.48
CA ARG A 167 1.28 -0.79 -18.46
C ARG A 167 2.46 -0.03 -17.87
N ILE A 168 2.32 0.50 -16.66
CA ILE A 168 3.41 1.18 -15.96
C ILE A 168 4.59 0.22 -15.74
N GLN A 169 4.33 -1.02 -15.34
CA GLN A 169 5.37 -2.03 -15.14
C GLN A 169 6.11 -2.35 -16.43
N LEU A 170 5.39 -2.51 -17.55
CA LEU A 170 5.96 -2.76 -18.87
C LEU A 170 6.89 -1.63 -19.31
N ASP A 171 6.45 -0.37 -19.11
CA ASP A 171 7.16 0.80 -19.60
C ASP A 171 8.31 1.26 -18.69
N LYS A 172 8.13 1.14 -17.38
CA LYS A 172 8.99 1.76 -16.37
C LYS A 172 9.59 0.79 -15.36
N GLY A 173 8.94 -0.37 -15.13
CA GLY A 173 9.32 -1.29 -14.06
C GLY A 173 10.74 -1.82 -14.18
N SER A 174 11.17 -2.24 -15.37
CA SER A 174 12.52 -2.77 -15.59
C SER A 174 13.61 -1.74 -15.31
N TRP A 175 13.44 -0.52 -15.81
CA TRP A 175 14.41 0.56 -15.65
C TRP A 175 14.57 1.04 -14.19
N ASN A 176 13.55 0.81 -13.37
CA ASN A 176 13.54 1.19 -11.96
C ASN A 176 13.71 -0.01 -11.02
N ASN A 177 13.98 -1.21 -11.53
CA ASN A 177 14.10 -2.46 -10.75
C ASN A 177 12.85 -2.74 -9.87
N ILE A 178 11.65 -2.43 -10.39
CA ILE A 178 10.41 -2.55 -9.62
C ILE A 178 9.81 -3.95 -9.70
N GLY A 179 9.51 -4.51 -8.54
CA GLY A 179 8.62 -5.64 -8.38
C GLY A 179 7.19 -5.16 -8.23
N LEU A 180 6.28 -5.72 -9.04
CA LEU A 180 4.84 -5.50 -8.97
C LEU A 180 4.13 -6.79 -8.55
N GLY A 181 3.27 -6.70 -7.54
CA GLY A 181 2.48 -7.83 -7.07
C GLY A 181 1.00 -7.52 -6.95
N PHE A 182 0.16 -8.52 -7.20
CA PHE A 182 -1.29 -8.41 -7.04
C PHE A 182 -1.80 -9.38 -5.98
N TYR A 183 -2.60 -8.84 -5.06
CA TYR A 183 -3.39 -9.61 -4.12
C TYR A 183 -4.86 -9.73 -4.60
N LYS A 184 -5.71 -10.32 -3.80
CA LYS A 184 -7.15 -10.25 -4.00
C LYS A 184 -7.64 -8.80 -3.82
N GLY A 185 -8.74 -8.44 -4.48
CA GLY A 185 -9.34 -7.10 -4.39
C GLY A 185 -8.46 -6.03 -5.05
N LEU A 186 -8.36 -4.87 -4.43
CA LEU A 186 -7.64 -3.71 -4.96
C LEU A 186 -6.24 -3.53 -4.36
N ARG A 187 -5.81 -4.40 -3.44
CA ARG A 187 -4.47 -4.33 -2.88
C ARG A 187 -3.42 -4.78 -3.89
N PHE A 188 -2.40 -3.98 -4.05
CA PHE A 188 -1.22 -4.28 -4.88
C PHE A 188 0.07 -3.98 -4.12
N HIS A 189 1.15 -4.54 -4.58
CA HIS A 189 2.49 -4.50 -3.99
C HIS A 189 3.47 -3.84 -4.94
N ILE A 190 4.27 -2.94 -4.42
CA ILE A 190 5.43 -2.37 -5.12
C ILE A 190 6.66 -2.62 -4.25
N ASP A 191 7.75 -3.10 -4.87
CA ASP A 191 9.05 -3.18 -4.21
C ASP A 191 10.19 -2.75 -5.15
N SER A 192 11.32 -2.35 -4.55
CA SER A 192 12.49 -1.83 -5.25
C SER A 192 13.64 -2.83 -5.37
N LYS A 193 13.38 -4.14 -5.20
CA LYS A 193 14.46 -5.16 -5.17
C LYS A 193 14.92 -5.58 -6.56
N LYS A 194 13.97 -5.91 -7.42
CA LYS A 194 14.23 -6.32 -8.81
C LYS A 194 12.96 -6.27 -9.65
N ALA A 195 13.11 -6.06 -10.94
CA ALA A 195 12.00 -6.09 -11.87
C ALA A 195 11.41 -7.51 -11.94
N ARG A 196 10.15 -7.66 -11.53
CA ARG A 196 9.39 -8.91 -11.58
C ARG A 196 7.91 -8.63 -11.40
N GLU A 197 7.12 -9.63 -11.66
CA GLU A 197 5.67 -9.62 -11.46
C GLU A 197 5.23 -10.89 -10.76
N TRP A 198 4.21 -10.80 -9.92
CA TRP A 198 3.60 -11.94 -9.25
C TRP A 198 2.17 -11.64 -8.81
N GLY A 199 1.42 -12.66 -8.47
CA GLY A 199 0.14 -12.52 -7.78
C GLY A 199 -1.00 -13.27 -8.41
N THR A 200 -2.18 -13.03 -7.84
CA THR A 200 -3.41 -13.73 -8.20
C THR A 200 -3.92 -13.30 -9.57
N ALA A 201 -4.41 -14.27 -10.29
CA ALA A 201 -5.05 -14.15 -11.59
C ALA A 201 -6.04 -13.01 -11.69
N GLY A 202 -6.11 -12.39 -12.84
CA GLY A 202 -7.23 -11.57 -13.27
C GLY A 202 -8.54 -12.38 -13.26
N PRO A 203 -9.68 -11.77 -13.56
CA PRO A 203 -11.01 -12.38 -13.44
C PRO A 203 -11.20 -13.66 -14.29
N ARG A 204 -10.35 -13.90 -15.26
CA ARG A 204 -10.40 -15.06 -16.16
C ARG A 204 -9.35 -16.13 -15.93
N GLY A 205 -8.66 -16.12 -14.78
CA GLY A 205 -7.69 -17.15 -14.42
C GLY A 205 -6.28 -16.98 -14.99
N GLY A 206 -5.99 -15.87 -15.69
CA GLY A 206 -4.63 -15.55 -16.16
C GLY A 206 -3.72 -15.08 -15.03
N TYR A 207 -2.42 -15.32 -15.14
CA TYR A 207 -1.44 -14.96 -14.13
C TYR A 207 -0.76 -13.62 -14.47
N GLY A 208 -1.00 -12.61 -13.62
CA GLY A 208 -0.26 -11.35 -13.66
C GLY A 208 -0.40 -10.54 -14.95
N CYS A 209 0.58 -9.69 -15.21
CA CYS A 209 0.57 -8.75 -16.34
C CYS A 209 0.58 -9.38 -17.73
N PRO A 210 1.21 -10.54 -17.98
CA PRO A 210 1.14 -11.16 -19.31
C PRO A 210 -0.28 -11.38 -19.80
N ALA A 211 -1.16 -11.93 -18.96
CA ALA A 211 -2.55 -12.19 -19.33
C ALA A 211 -3.33 -10.89 -19.50
N VAL A 212 -3.21 -9.96 -18.54
CA VAL A 212 -3.92 -8.66 -18.56
C VAL A 212 -3.56 -7.85 -19.81
N LEU A 213 -2.29 -7.76 -20.17
CA LEU A 213 -1.84 -7.01 -21.33
C LEU A 213 -2.29 -7.67 -22.63
N THR A 214 -2.13 -9.01 -22.76
CA THR A 214 -2.54 -9.76 -23.96
C THR A 214 -4.04 -9.68 -24.21
N GLU A 215 -4.86 -9.82 -23.18
CA GLU A 215 -6.32 -9.67 -23.28
C GLU A 215 -6.76 -8.27 -23.73
N ASN A 216 -5.92 -7.25 -23.51
CA ASN A 216 -6.13 -5.88 -23.95
C ASN A 216 -5.37 -5.52 -25.24
N GLY A 217 -4.86 -6.52 -25.99
CA GLY A 217 -4.17 -6.32 -27.26
C GLY A 217 -2.80 -5.66 -27.13
N ILE A 218 -2.18 -5.66 -25.97
CA ILE A 218 -0.87 -5.07 -25.70
C ILE A 218 0.18 -6.18 -25.68
N PRO A 219 1.21 -6.13 -26.55
CA PRO A 219 2.29 -7.10 -26.54
C PRO A 219 3.04 -7.11 -25.20
N TYR A 220 3.05 -8.24 -24.52
CA TYR A 220 3.82 -8.38 -23.30
C TYR A 220 5.31 -8.63 -23.61
N ARG A 221 6.18 -7.99 -22.83
CA ARG A 221 7.61 -8.27 -22.79
C ARG A 221 8.01 -8.50 -21.33
N ALA A 222 8.70 -9.62 -21.08
CA ALA A 222 9.19 -9.93 -19.74
C ALA A 222 10.12 -8.81 -19.21
N PRO A 223 10.06 -8.48 -17.91
CA PRO A 223 10.94 -7.48 -17.31
C PRO A 223 12.42 -7.83 -17.53
N ILE A 224 13.17 -6.84 -18.01
CA ILE A 224 14.62 -6.97 -18.14
C ILE A 224 15.23 -6.76 -16.76
N GLN A 225 16.12 -7.66 -16.34
CA GLN A 225 16.88 -7.48 -15.11
C GLN A 225 18.03 -6.51 -15.39
N ILE A 226 17.94 -5.29 -14.86
CA ILE A 226 19.03 -4.33 -14.89
C ILE A 226 19.80 -4.52 -13.59
N ALA A 227 21.11 -4.75 -13.68
CA ALA A 227 21.93 -4.78 -12.48
C ALA A 227 21.74 -3.46 -11.72
N PRO A 228 21.46 -3.49 -10.41
CA PRO A 228 21.37 -2.26 -9.65
C PRO A 228 22.67 -1.48 -9.83
N PRO A 229 22.63 -0.15 -9.94
CA PRO A 229 23.83 0.64 -9.91
C PRO A 229 24.62 0.22 -8.68
N ILE A 230 25.92 0.04 -8.81
CA ILE A 230 26.80 -0.26 -7.68
C ILE A 230 26.64 0.92 -6.72
N LEU A 231 25.79 0.74 -5.72
CA LEU A 231 25.69 1.69 -4.63
C LEU A 231 27.05 1.62 -3.92
N VAL A 232 27.91 2.59 -4.19
CA VAL A 232 29.07 2.85 -3.34
C VAL A 232 28.45 3.06 -1.95
N GLN A 233 28.58 2.06 -1.09
CA GLN A 233 28.12 2.19 0.28
C GLN A 233 28.85 3.40 0.85
N PRO A 234 28.15 4.43 1.33
CA PRO A 234 28.81 5.44 2.13
C PRO A 234 29.49 4.69 3.28
N ALA A 235 30.76 5.00 3.54
CA ALA A 235 31.53 4.42 4.63
C ALA A 235 30.63 4.37 5.86
N ALA A 236 30.59 3.21 6.52
CA ALA A 236 29.67 2.93 7.61
C ALA A 236 29.61 4.12 8.58
N THR A 237 28.62 4.97 8.40
CA THR A 237 28.30 5.99 9.39
C THR A 237 27.76 5.23 10.60
N LEU A 238 28.48 5.37 11.71
CA LEU A 238 28.05 4.85 13.00
C LEU A 238 26.57 5.15 13.17
N ASP A 239 25.76 4.13 13.44
CA ASP A 239 24.35 4.32 13.76
C ASP A 239 24.26 5.26 14.96
N PRO A 240 23.75 6.50 14.80
CA PRO A 240 23.70 7.47 15.90
C PRO A 240 22.79 7.00 17.04
N LEU A 241 22.05 5.93 16.85
CA LEU A 241 21.11 5.34 17.80
C LEU A 241 21.58 3.99 18.34
N ALA A 242 22.78 3.51 17.96
CA ALA A 242 23.34 2.30 18.52
C ALA A 242 23.72 2.54 20.00
N PRO A 243 23.33 1.64 20.93
CA PRO A 243 23.74 1.77 22.33
C PRO A 243 25.26 1.74 22.41
N ARG A 244 25.85 2.80 22.97
CA ARG A 244 27.28 2.81 23.31
C ARG A 244 27.51 1.71 24.36
N ARG A 245 28.34 0.74 24.03
CA ARG A 245 28.85 -0.22 25.00
C ARG A 245 29.84 0.43 25.95
#